data_1b25cb891f111147fc4d95d07fce36b1
#
_entry.id   1b25cb891f111147fc4d95d07fce36b1
#
_cell.length_a   1.000
_cell.length_b   1.000
_cell.length_c   1.000
_cell.angle_alpha   90.00
_cell.angle_beta   90.00
_cell.angle_gamma   90.00
#
_symmetry.space_group_name_H-M   'P 1'
#
loop_
_entity.id
_entity.type
_entity.pdbx_description
1 polymer ?
#
loop_
_entity_poly.entity_id
_entity_poly.type
_entity_poly.pdbx_seq_one_letter_code
_entity_poly.pdbx_strand_id
1 'polypeptide(L)'
;METNNCAVIHLFFCXSLCHLTLDMSSACHIGSQTECEKAPFVPGYNLAGEGFDVVQMRSKGAFLINVKSHLVDNRTCTVCGNRFQGGQMQKLPSAVLDWRPFSRCSKQLSSALHHSVNSLMKTSTSLINNNWGMDLSLEDVGKAILGGSRSDIAKFAKSQNSVDKATFALHEISCTYYSYRLTDHPELSAEFSKHLQQLPSQYYDKTKPLYRRTIDTYGTHYIRQVHLGGRVRRVTAFRTCLATLKGLSETDIKNCLSIELKIALGFVPANVSFSNKCSQILKDHMSMGFYQGFMTHKIEVLGGEKYFPDLVLNQSPAEAYSSWMMSLHDNPDVISYSIFPLHHLVADPDVRANLRKAVTEYIEENRLPVDHEENRKCSQAPNLDHNCCPMRAGRGTLKVLVQRAAGLNADFFTRTDGFVKIWYNLMYEETEVIMDNNDPEWNANYDFESIEFGHELIFEVWDSDVFYNDMVGKCVVSPERGTHSHSCKLRGGILYFTYSASCYTHLTGPMCGRYSPTT
;
A
#
# COMPACT_ATOMS: atom_id res chain seq x y z
N MET A 1 19.39 75.46 -7.59
CA MET A 1 19.59 74.06 -7.31
C MET A 1 18.27 73.47 -6.89
N GLU A 2 17.43 73.32 -7.85
CA GLU A 2 16.14 72.61 -7.71
C GLU A 2 15.89 71.93 -9.03
N THR A 3 15.97 70.61 -9.05
CA THR A 3 15.33 69.79 -10.07
C THR A 3 15.53 68.32 -9.65
N ASN A 4 14.48 67.63 -9.63
CA ASN A 4 14.29 66.18 -9.63
C ASN A 4 13.44 65.64 -8.47
N ASN A 5 12.15 65.83 -8.61
CA ASN A 5 11.18 65.03 -7.84
C ASN A 5 9.85 64.92 -8.60
N CYS A 6 9.90 64.44 -9.84
CA CYS A 6 8.66 64.25 -10.61
C CYS A 6 8.61 62.95 -11.42
N ALA A 7 9.56 62.04 -11.25
CA ALA A 7 9.61 60.84 -12.10
C ALA A 7 9.18 59.55 -11.38
N VAL A 8 8.93 59.60 -10.04
CA VAL A 8 8.65 58.35 -9.28
C VAL A 8 7.15 58.13 -9.07
N ILE A 9 6.31 59.13 -9.28
CA ILE A 9 4.86 59.01 -9.00
C ILE A 9 4.08 58.39 -10.18
N HIS A 10 4.59 58.49 -11.42
CA HIS A 10 3.89 57.92 -12.58
C HIS A 10 4.06 56.41 -12.77
N LEU A 11 5.05 55.80 -12.14
CA LEU A 11 5.27 54.35 -12.27
C LEU A 11 4.43 53.51 -11.32
N PHE A 12 3.95 54.11 -10.24
CA PHE A 12 3.10 53.37 -9.28
C PHE A 12 1.61 53.35 -9.68
N PHE A 13 1.16 54.30 -10.54
CA PHE A 13 -0.25 54.32 -10.99
C PHE A 13 -0.51 53.38 -12.17
N CYS A 14 0.48 53.12 -12.98
CA CYS A 14 0.35 52.12 -14.06
C CYS A 14 0.31 50.66 -13.56
N UNK A 15 0.81 50.62 -12.57
CA UNK A 15 0.85 49.35 -12.19
C UNK A 15 -0.32 48.87 -11.54
N SER A 16 -0.82 49.72 -10.86
CA SER A 16 -2.02 49.36 -10.16
C SER A 16 -3.19 49.13 -11.12
N LEU A 17 -3.17 49.74 -12.25
CA LEU A 17 -4.19 49.53 -13.27
C LEU A 17 -3.98 48.24 -14.08
N CYS A 18 -2.75 47.73 -14.17
CA CYS A 18 -2.48 46.51 -14.89
C CYS A 18 -2.86 45.25 -14.08
N HIS A 19 -2.88 45.34 -12.73
CA HIS A 19 -3.35 44.25 -11.88
C HIS A 19 -4.87 44.16 -11.77
N LEU A 20 -5.59 45.28 -12.02
CA LEU A 20 -7.04 45.29 -11.95
C LEU A 20 -7.72 44.74 -13.22
N THR A 21 -7.00 44.66 -14.32
CA THR A 21 -7.56 44.16 -15.59
C THR A 21 -7.41 42.65 -15.78
N LEU A 22 -6.62 41.96 -14.92
CA LEU A 22 -6.40 40.50 -15.03
C LEU A 22 -7.42 39.64 -14.29
N ASP A 23 -8.26 40.27 -13.44
CA ASP A 23 -9.23 39.50 -12.62
C ASP A 23 -10.64 39.49 -13.20
N MET A 24 -10.89 40.20 -14.30
CA MET A 24 -12.23 40.26 -14.94
C MET A 24 -12.51 39.09 -15.90
N SER A 25 -11.54 38.24 -16.20
CA SER A 25 -11.69 37.22 -17.22
C SER A 25 -12.36 35.91 -16.74
N SER A 26 -12.65 35.80 -15.44
CA SER A 26 -13.32 34.59 -14.89
C SER A 26 -14.72 34.87 -14.36
N ALA A 27 -15.26 36.09 -14.56
CA ALA A 27 -16.63 36.43 -14.13
C ALA A 27 -17.66 35.67 -14.96
N CYS A 28 -18.68 35.16 -14.27
CA CYS A 28 -19.83 34.54 -14.93
C CYS A 28 -20.92 35.62 -15.15
N HIS A 29 -21.68 35.49 -16.23
CA HIS A 29 -22.84 36.35 -16.52
C HIS A 29 -23.98 35.52 -17.14
N ILE A 30 -25.15 36.13 -17.23
CA ILE A 30 -26.30 35.52 -17.89
C ILE A 30 -26.16 35.80 -19.39
N GLY A 31 -25.97 34.75 -20.18
CA GLY A 31 -25.82 34.86 -21.62
C GLY A 31 -27.16 34.83 -22.35
N SER A 32 -27.22 35.46 -23.52
CA SER A 32 -28.38 35.38 -24.45
C SER A 32 -28.46 33.96 -25.03
N GLN A 33 -29.61 33.59 -25.58
CA GLN A 33 -29.81 32.29 -26.23
C GLN A 33 -28.71 32.01 -27.27
N THR A 34 -28.43 32.98 -28.13
CA THR A 34 -27.41 32.86 -29.18
C THR A 34 -26.00 32.58 -28.60
N GLU A 35 -25.66 33.27 -27.52
CA GLU A 35 -24.39 33.10 -26.83
C GLU A 35 -24.32 31.70 -26.19
N CYS A 36 -25.39 31.28 -25.54
CA CYS A 36 -25.49 29.99 -24.88
C CYS A 36 -25.38 28.83 -25.88
N GLU A 37 -25.98 28.95 -27.05
CA GLU A 37 -25.94 27.93 -28.10
C GLU A 37 -24.51 27.76 -28.65
N LYS A 38 -23.77 28.86 -28.81
CA LYS A 38 -22.41 28.86 -29.39
C LYS A 38 -21.33 28.48 -28.39
N ALA A 39 -21.50 28.81 -27.10
CA ALA A 39 -20.48 28.53 -26.10
C ALA A 39 -20.30 27.02 -25.88
N PRO A 40 -19.06 26.52 -25.80
CA PRO A 40 -18.84 25.15 -25.36
C PRO A 40 -19.09 25.03 -23.85
N PHE A 41 -19.26 23.82 -23.37
CA PHE A 41 -19.35 23.56 -21.93
C PHE A 41 -17.98 23.71 -21.27
N VAL A 42 -17.96 24.05 -19.98
CA VAL A 42 -16.74 24.06 -19.14
C VAL A 42 -16.16 22.64 -19.07
N PRO A 43 -14.82 22.49 -18.95
CA PRO A 43 -14.21 21.17 -18.80
C PRO A 43 -14.75 20.44 -17.57
N GLY A 44 -15.03 19.14 -17.72
CA GLY A 44 -15.53 18.30 -16.65
C GLY A 44 -16.97 18.57 -16.20
N TYR A 45 -17.75 19.29 -17.01
CA TYR A 45 -19.12 19.72 -16.66
C TYR A 45 -20.06 18.58 -16.28
N ASN A 46 -19.82 17.38 -16.79
CA ASN A 46 -20.67 16.21 -16.61
C ASN A 46 -20.19 15.23 -15.55
N LEU A 47 -19.05 15.48 -14.93
CA LEU A 47 -18.44 14.49 -14.02
C LEU A 47 -19.24 14.29 -12.73
N ALA A 48 -20.00 15.29 -12.28
CA ALA A 48 -20.88 15.15 -11.11
C ALA A 48 -22.24 14.53 -11.44
N GLY A 49 -22.56 14.30 -12.72
CA GLY A 49 -23.86 13.79 -13.13
C GLY A 49 -24.03 12.27 -13.04
N GLU A 50 -22.95 11.55 -12.77
CA GLU A 50 -22.95 10.09 -12.70
C GLU A 50 -23.20 9.58 -11.29
N GLY A 51 -23.71 8.34 -11.19
CA GLY A 51 -23.79 7.61 -9.93
C GLY A 51 -22.41 7.17 -9.44
N PHE A 52 -22.28 7.01 -8.15
CA PHE A 52 -21.01 6.67 -7.49
C PHE A 52 -21.21 5.51 -6.52
N ASP A 53 -20.31 4.53 -6.57
CA ASP A 53 -20.32 3.39 -5.66
C ASP A 53 -19.25 3.58 -4.58
N VAL A 54 -19.68 3.85 -3.35
CA VAL A 54 -18.77 4.10 -2.24
C VAL A 54 -17.97 2.83 -1.83
N VAL A 55 -18.53 1.64 -2.09
CA VAL A 55 -17.86 0.36 -1.81
C VAL A 55 -16.68 0.16 -2.77
N GLN A 56 -16.88 0.51 -4.04
CA GLN A 56 -15.85 0.38 -5.08
C GLN A 56 -15.00 1.65 -5.26
N MET A 57 -15.44 2.78 -4.67
CA MET A 57 -14.80 4.10 -4.79
C MET A 57 -14.63 4.53 -6.25
N ARG A 58 -15.71 4.40 -7.03
CA ARG A 58 -15.68 4.79 -8.45
C ARG A 58 -17.07 5.17 -8.97
N SER A 59 -17.07 6.00 -10.01
CA SER A 59 -18.28 6.34 -10.78
C SER A 59 -18.77 5.10 -11.53
N LYS A 60 -20.08 5.05 -11.76
CA LYS A 60 -20.74 3.91 -12.41
C LYS A 60 -20.91 4.06 -13.92
N GLY A 61 -20.63 5.26 -14.47
CA GLY A 61 -20.84 5.54 -15.89
C GLY A 61 -22.29 5.76 -16.29
N ALA A 62 -23.23 5.67 -15.33
CA ALA A 62 -24.66 5.87 -15.58
C ALA A 62 -25.09 7.24 -15.02
N PHE A 63 -25.73 8.07 -15.86
CA PHE A 63 -26.10 9.42 -15.48
C PHE A 63 -27.40 9.43 -14.68
N LEU A 64 -27.32 10.07 -13.49
CA LEU A 64 -28.46 10.33 -12.60
C LEU A 64 -29.09 11.67 -12.88
N ILE A 65 -28.27 12.64 -13.21
CA ILE A 65 -28.62 14.06 -13.31
C ILE A 65 -28.58 14.47 -14.78
N ASN A 66 -29.50 15.33 -15.19
CA ASN A 66 -29.50 15.94 -16.51
C ASN A 66 -28.41 17.02 -16.56
N VAL A 67 -27.24 16.66 -17.07
CA VAL A 67 -26.10 17.57 -17.23
C VAL A 67 -25.98 18.14 -18.64
N LYS A 68 -26.93 17.83 -19.52
CA LYS A 68 -26.95 18.32 -20.90
C LYS A 68 -27.76 19.60 -21.04
N SER A 69 -28.82 19.76 -20.24
CA SER A 69 -29.63 20.97 -20.25
C SER A 69 -28.81 22.16 -19.76
N HIS A 70 -28.90 23.27 -20.49
CA HIS A 70 -28.18 24.52 -20.13
C HIS A 70 -29.05 25.75 -20.20
N LEU A 71 -30.17 25.72 -20.92
CA LEU A 71 -31.10 26.84 -21.01
C LEU A 71 -32.13 26.75 -19.87
N VAL A 72 -32.37 27.86 -19.21
CA VAL A 72 -33.45 28.02 -18.23
C VAL A 72 -34.69 28.61 -18.91
N ASP A 73 -35.81 28.80 -18.17
CA ASP A 73 -37.13 29.08 -18.70
C ASP A 73 -37.18 30.28 -19.66
N ASN A 74 -36.34 31.28 -19.48
CA ASN A 74 -36.28 32.47 -20.35
C ASN A 74 -35.23 32.32 -21.47
N ARG A 75 -34.80 31.10 -21.75
CA ARG A 75 -33.81 30.75 -22.78
C ARG A 75 -32.45 31.42 -22.59
N THR A 76 -32.09 31.66 -21.34
CA THR A 76 -30.75 32.14 -20.97
C THR A 76 -29.96 31.02 -20.30
N CYS A 77 -28.66 31.20 -20.12
CA CYS A 77 -27.78 30.27 -19.39
C CYS A 77 -26.69 31.07 -18.68
N THR A 78 -25.96 30.38 -17.80
CA THR A 78 -24.76 30.96 -17.18
C THR A 78 -23.54 30.68 -18.10
N VAL A 79 -22.82 31.77 -18.42
CA VAL A 79 -21.60 31.71 -19.23
C VAL A 79 -20.44 32.29 -18.39
N CYS A 80 -19.34 31.58 -18.32
CA CYS A 80 -18.16 31.91 -17.48
C CYS A 80 -16.88 31.96 -18.32
N GLY A 81 -16.01 32.91 -18.02
CA GLY A 81 -14.69 32.96 -18.63
C GLY A 81 -13.74 31.94 -18.00
N ASN A 82 -13.04 31.17 -18.82
CA ASN A 82 -12.08 30.19 -18.35
C ASN A 82 -10.65 30.67 -18.55
N ARG A 83 -10.03 31.18 -17.49
CA ARG A 83 -8.66 31.73 -17.53
C ARG A 83 -7.59 30.69 -17.92
N PHE A 84 -7.85 29.40 -17.71
CA PHE A 84 -6.90 28.34 -18.08
C PHE A 84 -6.99 27.96 -19.57
N GLN A 85 -8.02 28.48 -20.26
CA GLN A 85 -8.22 28.28 -21.69
C GLN A 85 -8.34 29.65 -22.41
N GLY A 86 -7.43 30.56 -22.08
CA GLY A 86 -7.32 31.87 -22.76
C GLY A 86 -8.50 32.83 -22.53
N GLY A 87 -9.28 32.63 -21.46
CA GLY A 87 -10.45 33.44 -21.19
C GLY A 87 -11.68 33.06 -22.01
N GLN A 88 -11.67 31.91 -22.68
CA GLN A 88 -12.79 31.41 -23.49
C GLN A 88 -14.07 31.40 -22.67
N MET A 89 -15.13 31.97 -23.24
CA MET A 89 -16.46 31.98 -22.64
C MET A 89 -17.12 30.63 -22.82
N GLN A 90 -17.51 29.99 -21.70
CA GLN A 90 -18.01 28.64 -21.64
C GLN A 90 -19.29 28.56 -20.81
N LYS A 91 -20.24 27.73 -21.24
CA LYS A 91 -21.53 27.61 -20.56
C LYS A 91 -21.51 26.52 -19.49
N LEU A 92 -22.41 26.68 -18.52
CA LEU A 92 -22.65 25.70 -17.47
C LEU A 92 -23.94 24.93 -17.76
N PRO A 93 -24.03 23.63 -17.42
CA PRO A 93 -25.32 22.95 -17.31
C PRO A 93 -26.21 23.68 -16.30
N SER A 94 -27.52 23.61 -16.51
CA SER A 94 -28.51 24.26 -15.59
C SER A 94 -28.41 23.68 -14.16
N ALA A 95 -27.93 22.43 -14.01
CA ALA A 95 -27.74 21.79 -12.71
C ALA A 95 -26.48 22.25 -11.97
N VAL A 96 -25.56 22.96 -12.64
CA VAL A 96 -24.25 23.34 -12.09
C VAL A 96 -24.27 24.75 -11.55
N LEU A 97 -23.83 24.93 -10.31
CA LEU A 97 -23.69 26.20 -9.62
C LEU A 97 -22.27 26.43 -9.15
N ASP A 98 -21.94 27.71 -8.94
CA ASP A 98 -20.69 28.14 -8.28
C ASP A 98 -19.43 27.59 -8.96
N TRP A 99 -19.47 27.43 -10.27
CA TRP A 99 -18.28 27.03 -11.03
C TRP A 99 -17.22 28.11 -10.96
N ARG A 100 -15.98 27.68 -10.72
CA ARG A 100 -14.85 28.62 -10.70
C ARG A 100 -13.55 27.94 -11.10
N PRO A 101 -12.72 28.61 -11.90
CA PRO A 101 -11.35 28.16 -12.15
C PRO A 101 -10.44 28.70 -11.04
N PHE A 102 -9.69 27.81 -10.40
CA PHE A 102 -8.66 28.19 -9.42
C PHE A 102 -7.57 27.14 -9.40
N SER A 103 -6.33 27.57 -9.20
CA SER A 103 -5.21 26.63 -9.17
C SER A 103 -4.80 26.36 -7.73
N ARG A 104 -4.86 25.10 -7.34
CA ARG A 104 -4.35 24.64 -6.04
C ARG A 104 -3.58 23.33 -6.27
N CYS A 105 -2.28 23.50 -6.48
CA CYS A 105 -1.40 22.39 -6.78
C CYS A 105 -0.47 22.11 -5.62
N SER A 106 -0.34 20.84 -5.29
CA SER A 106 0.65 20.38 -4.33
C SER A 106 2.06 20.60 -4.90
N LYS A 107 2.90 21.33 -4.19
CA LYS A 107 4.29 21.58 -4.59
C LYS A 107 5.23 20.49 -4.12
N GLN A 108 4.72 19.59 -3.31
CA GLN A 108 5.52 18.50 -2.70
C GLN A 108 4.77 17.19 -2.83
N LEU A 109 5.53 16.15 -3.07
CA LEU A 109 5.05 14.77 -3.04
C LEU A 109 4.73 14.41 -1.59
N SER A 110 3.48 14.05 -1.30
CA SER A 110 3.11 13.52 0.01
C SER A 110 3.52 12.06 0.12
N SER A 111 3.88 11.61 1.32
CA SER A 111 4.22 10.20 1.55
C SER A 111 3.74 9.75 2.93
N ALA A 112 3.27 8.50 3.01
CA ALA A 112 2.78 7.89 4.24
C ALA A 112 3.05 6.39 4.25
N LEU A 113 3.13 5.80 5.45
CA LEU A 113 3.23 4.35 5.65
C LEU A 113 1.92 3.83 6.23
N HIS A 114 1.52 2.66 5.76
CA HIS A 114 0.34 1.94 6.22
C HIS A 114 0.69 0.48 6.51
N HIS A 115 0.40 0.02 7.72
CA HIS A 115 0.79 -1.31 8.19
C HIS A 115 -0.34 -2.33 8.06
N SER A 116 -1.48 -1.92 7.52
CA SER A 116 -2.63 -2.81 7.31
C SER A 116 -3.43 -2.38 6.09
N VAL A 117 -4.20 -3.32 5.55
CA VAL A 117 -5.16 -3.04 4.47
C VAL A 117 -6.14 -1.95 4.91
N ASN A 118 -6.64 -2.03 6.14
CA ASN A 118 -7.61 -1.09 6.68
C ASN A 118 -7.04 0.33 6.78
N SER A 119 -5.81 0.46 7.23
CA SER A 119 -5.13 1.77 7.32
C SER A 119 -4.98 2.40 5.93
N LEU A 120 -4.60 1.60 4.93
CA LEU A 120 -4.48 2.08 3.54
C LEU A 120 -5.84 2.48 2.97
N MET A 121 -6.90 1.73 3.27
CA MET A 121 -8.25 1.99 2.76
C MET A 121 -8.80 3.33 3.24
N LYS A 122 -8.47 3.74 4.46
CA LYS A 122 -8.91 5.05 4.99
C LYS A 122 -8.44 6.21 4.11
N THR A 123 -7.33 6.05 3.38
CA THR A 123 -6.84 7.10 2.48
C THR A 123 -7.74 7.28 1.26
N SER A 124 -8.43 6.23 0.82
CA SER A 124 -9.36 6.32 -0.31
C SER A 124 -10.60 7.13 0.07
N THR A 125 -11.14 6.92 1.27
CA THR A 125 -12.33 7.65 1.73
C THR A 125 -12.01 9.08 2.16
N SER A 126 -10.74 9.42 2.37
CA SER A 126 -10.34 10.80 2.71
C SER A 126 -10.57 11.79 1.56
N LEU A 127 -10.82 11.29 0.36
CA LEU A 127 -11.18 12.13 -0.80
C LEU A 127 -12.63 12.61 -0.75
N ILE A 128 -13.43 12.01 0.11
CA ILE A 128 -14.82 12.39 0.34
C ILE A 128 -14.84 13.50 1.41
N ASN A 129 -15.32 14.67 1.04
CA ASN A 129 -15.23 15.87 1.87
C ASN A 129 -16.36 16.02 2.89
N ASN A 130 -17.33 15.10 2.91
CA ASN A 130 -18.48 15.15 3.81
C ASN A 130 -18.73 13.80 4.48
N ASN A 131 -19.68 13.78 5.41
CA ASN A 131 -20.14 12.53 6.05
C ASN A 131 -21.02 11.76 5.04
N TRP A 132 -20.40 10.91 4.23
CA TRP A 132 -21.10 10.16 3.18
C TRP A 132 -22.09 9.13 3.74
N GLY A 133 -21.92 8.70 4.97
CA GLY A 133 -22.83 7.77 5.65
C GLY A 133 -24.06 8.44 6.26
N MET A 134 -24.21 9.75 6.12
CA MET A 134 -25.33 10.49 6.65
C MET A 134 -26.66 9.92 6.13
N ASP A 135 -27.61 9.75 7.04
CA ASP A 135 -28.94 9.20 6.78
C ASP A 135 -28.99 7.72 6.39
N LEU A 136 -27.83 7.06 6.29
CA LEU A 136 -27.79 5.60 6.18
C LEU A 136 -27.75 5.02 7.60
N SER A 137 -28.52 3.97 7.84
CA SER A 137 -28.56 3.30 9.16
C SER A 137 -27.39 2.33 9.29
N LEU A 138 -26.17 2.83 9.02
CA LEU A 138 -24.96 2.04 9.20
C LEU A 138 -24.70 1.89 10.69
N GLU A 139 -24.53 0.65 11.13
CA GLU A 139 -24.15 0.37 12.53
C GLU A 139 -22.87 1.13 12.84
N ASP A 140 -22.73 1.58 14.08
CA ASP A 140 -21.51 2.26 14.52
C ASP A 140 -20.33 1.31 14.34
N VAL A 141 -19.71 1.43 13.20
CA VAL A 141 -18.62 0.58 12.77
C VAL A 141 -17.29 1.24 13.07
N GLY A 142 -17.12 1.69 14.31
CA GLY A 142 -15.82 2.21 14.76
C GLY A 142 -14.66 1.25 14.51
N LYS A 143 -14.95 0.07 13.98
CA LYS A 143 -13.99 -1.02 13.80
C LYS A 143 -14.01 -1.68 12.41
N ALA A 144 -14.83 -1.23 11.47
CA ALA A 144 -14.87 -1.79 10.12
C ALA A 144 -14.75 -0.70 9.07
N ILE A 145 -14.14 -1.01 7.95
CA ILE A 145 -14.08 -0.09 6.82
C ILE A 145 -15.21 -0.46 5.87
N LEU A 146 -16.09 0.49 5.67
CA LEU A 146 -17.25 0.33 4.80
C LEU A 146 -16.95 0.90 3.41
N GLY A 147 -16.38 2.09 3.35
CA GLY A 147 -16.04 2.73 2.07
C GLY A 147 -14.75 2.18 1.49
N GLY A 148 -14.77 1.87 0.19
CA GLY A 148 -13.59 1.42 -0.55
C GLY A 148 -13.22 -0.04 -0.38
N SER A 149 -14.04 -0.84 0.30
CA SER A 149 -13.73 -2.25 0.60
C SER A 149 -13.49 -3.12 -0.63
N ARG A 150 -14.05 -2.74 -1.78
CA ARG A 150 -13.85 -3.41 -3.08
C ARG A 150 -13.15 -2.50 -4.10
N SER A 151 -12.50 -1.44 -3.66
CA SER A 151 -11.70 -0.59 -4.55
C SER A 151 -10.49 -1.36 -5.11
N ASP A 152 -9.90 -0.84 -6.16
CA ASP A 152 -8.71 -1.46 -6.76
C ASP A 152 -7.51 -1.43 -5.82
N ILE A 153 -7.41 -0.41 -4.97
CA ILE A 153 -6.38 -0.35 -3.92
C ILE A 153 -6.62 -1.46 -2.88
N ALA A 154 -7.89 -1.69 -2.48
CA ALA A 154 -8.23 -2.76 -1.54
C ALA A 154 -7.87 -4.14 -2.10
N LYS A 155 -8.22 -4.39 -3.37
CA LYS A 155 -7.89 -5.65 -4.05
C LYS A 155 -6.39 -5.88 -4.10
N PHE A 156 -5.63 -4.85 -4.48
CA PHE A 156 -4.17 -4.89 -4.52
C PHE A 156 -3.60 -5.19 -3.13
N ALA A 157 -4.01 -4.42 -2.12
CA ALA A 157 -3.47 -4.58 -0.76
C ALA A 157 -3.78 -5.97 -0.19
N LYS A 158 -5.00 -6.48 -0.39
CA LYS A 158 -5.39 -7.83 0.05
C LYS A 158 -4.55 -8.90 -0.65
N SER A 159 -4.34 -8.77 -1.96
CA SER A 159 -3.55 -9.75 -2.72
C SER A 159 -2.10 -9.79 -2.23
N GLN A 160 -1.51 -8.65 -1.93
CA GLN A 160 -0.12 -8.60 -1.41
C GLN A 160 -0.06 -9.20 0.00
N ASN A 161 -1.00 -8.83 0.87
CA ASN A 161 -1.01 -9.28 2.25
C ASN A 161 -1.37 -10.77 2.40
N SER A 162 -2.05 -11.36 1.41
CA SER A 162 -2.36 -12.80 1.40
C SER A 162 -1.14 -13.66 1.10
N VAL A 163 -0.14 -13.09 0.44
CA VAL A 163 1.12 -13.79 0.11
C VAL A 163 2.10 -13.73 1.29
N ASP A 164 2.22 -12.58 1.90
CA ASP A 164 3.13 -12.34 3.02
C ASP A 164 2.73 -11.04 3.71
N LYS A 165 3.17 -10.86 4.94
CA LYS A 165 2.96 -9.61 5.67
C LYS A 165 3.58 -8.44 4.88
N ALA A 166 2.74 -7.47 4.50
CA ALA A 166 3.15 -6.33 3.69
C ALA A 166 2.94 -5.01 4.42
N THR A 167 3.89 -4.11 4.25
CA THR A 167 3.76 -2.69 4.59
C THR A 167 3.58 -1.93 3.28
N PHE A 168 2.76 -0.88 3.31
CA PHE A 168 2.41 -0.11 2.13
C PHE A 168 2.96 1.32 2.27
N ALA A 169 3.77 1.74 1.30
CA ALA A 169 4.21 3.13 1.18
C ALA A 169 3.31 3.81 0.14
N LEU A 170 2.59 4.83 0.56
CA LEU A 170 1.72 5.64 -0.30
C LEU A 170 2.44 6.94 -0.67
N HIS A 171 2.50 7.24 -1.96
CA HIS A 171 3.03 8.50 -2.48
C HIS A 171 1.96 9.13 -3.37
N GLU A 172 1.70 10.42 -3.18
CA GLU A 172 0.63 11.11 -3.90
C GLU A 172 0.99 12.56 -4.20
N ILE A 173 0.58 13.01 -5.39
CA ILE A 173 0.61 14.42 -5.76
C ILE A 173 -0.68 14.74 -6.53
N SER A 174 -1.24 15.92 -6.29
CA SER A 174 -2.49 16.34 -6.94
C SER A 174 -2.49 17.83 -7.26
N CYS A 175 -3.28 18.18 -8.27
CA CYS A 175 -3.50 19.57 -8.67
C CYS A 175 -4.97 19.78 -9.01
N THR A 176 -5.60 20.78 -8.40
CA THR A 176 -6.98 21.19 -8.65
C THR A 176 -6.98 22.42 -9.55
N TYR A 177 -7.82 22.41 -10.57
CA TYR A 177 -8.00 23.55 -11.49
C TYR A 177 -9.41 24.11 -11.51
N TYR A 178 -10.42 23.31 -11.16
CA TYR A 178 -11.82 23.75 -11.19
C TYR A 178 -12.57 23.19 -9.98
N SER A 179 -13.64 23.89 -9.59
CA SER A 179 -14.62 23.35 -8.65
C SER A 179 -16.01 23.84 -9.02
N TYR A 180 -17.02 23.01 -8.68
CA TYR A 180 -18.43 23.40 -8.77
C TYR A 180 -19.26 22.51 -7.86
N ARG A 181 -20.52 22.89 -7.69
CA ARG A 181 -21.51 22.05 -7.01
C ARG A 181 -22.79 21.96 -7.85
N LEU A 182 -23.57 20.93 -7.58
CA LEU A 182 -24.91 20.80 -8.18
C LEU A 182 -25.92 21.58 -7.33
N THR A 183 -26.99 22.03 -7.99
CA THR A 183 -28.17 22.61 -7.32
C THR A 183 -28.75 21.59 -6.31
N ASP A 184 -29.50 22.08 -5.34
CA ASP A 184 -30.07 21.24 -4.28
C ASP A 184 -31.13 20.24 -4.84
N HIS A 185 -31.83 20.63 -5.90
CA HIS A 185 -32.87 19.82 -6.53
C HIS A 185 -32.59 19.72 -8.03
N PRO A 186 -31.57 18.92 -8.44
CA PRO A 186 -31.22 18.81 -9.85
C PRO A 186 -32.28 18.01 -10.62
N GLU A 187 -32.50 18.40 -11.88
CA GLU A 187 -33.33 17.64 -12.79
C GLU A 187 -32.67 16.27 -13.03
N LEU A 188 -33.43 15.18 -12.81
CA LEU A 188 -32.94 13.82 -13.03
C LEU A 188 -32.85 13.51 -14.53
N SER A 189 -31.94 12.62 -14.89
CA SER A 189 -31.90 12.10 -16.26
C SER A 189 -33.20 11.34 -16.56
N ALA A 190 -33.63 11.38 -17.81
CA ALA A 190 -34.86 10.69 -18.24
C ALA A 190 -34.81 9.19 -17.94
N GLU A 191 -33.65 8.57 -18.15
CA GLU A 191 -33.45 7.14 -17.93
C GLU A 191 -33.56 6.79 -16.44
N PHE A 192 -32.92 7.56 -15.56
CA PHE A 192 -33.00 7.33 -14.12
C PHE A 192 -34.42 7.55 -13.60
N SER A 193 -35.10 8.61 -14.06
CA SER A 193 -36.51 8.88 -13.70
C SER A 193 -37.42 7.71 -14.07
N LYS A 194 -37.28 7.19 -15.27
CA LYS A 194 -38.03 6.03 -15.77
C LYS A 194 -37.72 4.79 -14.93
N HIS A 195 -36.47 4.57 -14.59
CA HIS A 195 -36.04 3.45 -13.75
C HIS A 195 -36.69 3.50 -12.35
N LEU A 196 -36.71 4.67 -11.73
CA LEU A 196 -37.34 4.86 -10.41
C LEU A 196 -38.84 4.56 -10.44
N GLN A 197 -39.55 4.93 -11.51
CA GLN A 197 -40.99 4.68 -11.67
C GLN A 197 -41.31 3.17 -11.75
N GLN A 198 -40.33 2.33 -12.08
CA GLN A 198 -40.51 0.87 -12.23
C GLN A 198 -40.21 0.14 -10.91
N LEU A 199 -39.70 0.82 -9.89
CA LEU A 199 -39.37 0.18 -8.63
C LEU A 199 -40.63 -0.06 -7.80
N PRO A 200 -40.77 -1.26 -7.19
CA PRO A 200 -41.96 -1.58 -6.39
C PRO A 200 -41.96 -0.82 -5.06
N SER A 201 -43.14 -0.47 -4.56
CA SER A 201 -43.32 0.23 -3.31
C SER A 201 -43.03 -0.63 -2.07
N GLN A 202 -42.89 -1.95 -2.23
CA GLN A 202 -42.62 -2.88 -1.12
C GLN A 202 -41.23 -3.49 -1.24
N TYR A 203 -40.56 -3.69 -0.10
CA TYR A 203 -39.19 -4.24 -0.01
C TYR A 203 -39.18 -5.55 0.76
N TYR A 204 -39.04 -6.64 0.04
CA TYR A 204 -38.96 -8.00 0.58
C TYR A 204 -38.14 -8.88 -0.38
N ASP A 205 -37.91 -10.14 -0.04
CA ASP A 205 -36.95 -11.00 -0.75
C ASP A 205 -37.13 -11.04 -2.27
N LYS A 206 -38.38 -10.99 -2.75
CA LYS A 206 -38.67 -11.03 -4.22
C LYS A 206 -38.37 -9.69 -4.90
N THR A 207 -38.45 -8.58 -4.19
CA THR A 207 -38.24 -7.23 -4.76
C THR A 207 -36.81 -6.70 -4.51
N LYS A 208 -36.09 -7.23 -3.52
CA LYS A 208 -34.70 -6.87 -3.25
C LYS A 208 -33.80 -6.87 -4.50
N PRO A 209 -33.88 -7.90 -5.38
CA PRO A 209 -33.03 -7.92 -6.59
C PRO A 209 -33.24 -6.71 -7.51
N LEU A 210 -34.44 -6.12 -7.56
CA LEU A 210 -34.71 -4.94 -8.38
C LEU A 210 -33.98 -3.72 -7.81
N TYR A 211 -34.03 -3.54 -6.49
CA TYR A 211 -33.28 -2.48 -5.80
C TYR A 211 -31.77 -2.70 -5.91
N ARG A 212 -31.33 -3.95 -5.85
CA ARG A 212 -29.91 -4.30 -5.99
C ARG A 212 -29.41 -3.94 -7.42
N ARG A 213 -30.24 -4.20 -8.43
CA ARG A 213 -29.94 -3.82 -9.81
C ARG A 213 -29.79 -2.30 -9.97
N THR A 214 -30.58 -1.52 -9.22
CA THR A 214 -30.44 -0.06 -9.18
C THR A 214 -29.03 0.33 -8.69
N ILE A 215 -28.58 -0.32 -7.61
CA ILE A 215 -27.22 -0.09 -7.05
C ILE A 215 -26.15 -0.54 -8.07
N ASP A 216 -26.35 -1.68 -8.71
CA ASP A 216 -25.41 -2.19 -9.71
C ASP A 216 -25.23 -1.22 -10.88
N THR A 217 -26.31 -0.55 -11.29
CA THR A 217 -26.31 0.40 -12.42
C THR A 217 -25.85 1.79 -11.99
N TYR A 218 -26.41 2.31 -10.91
CA TYR A 218 -26.28 3.72 -10.52
C TYR A 218 -25.42 3.96 -9.27
N GLY A 219 -25.01 2.91 -8.55
CA GLY A 219 -24.19 3.03 -7.34
C GLY A 219 -25.01 3.25 -6.09
N THR A 220 -24.34 3.75 -5.08
CA THR A 220 -24.89 3.97 -3.73
C THR A 220 -25.18 5.45 -3.46
N HIS A 221 -24.48 6.33 -4.17
CA HIS A 221 -24.46 7.78 -3.93
C HIS A 221 -24.46 8.55 -5.27
N TYR A 222 -24.69 9.85 -5.18
CA TYR A 222 -24.43 10.80 -6.26
C TYR A 222 -23.46 11.87 -5.78
N ILE A 223 -22.70 12.41 -6.71
CA ILE A 223 -21.71 13.45 -6.42
C ILE A 223 -22.43 14.81 -6.47
N ARG A 224 -22.29 15.61 -5.41
CA ARG A 224 -22.94 16.93 -5.29
C ARG A 224 -21.96 18.09 -5.42
N GLN A 225 -20.71 17.90 -5.03
CA GLN A 225 -19.67 18.92 -5.15
C GLN A 225 -18.38 18.25 -5.61
N VAL A 226 -17.66 18.92 -6.51
CA VAL A 226 -16.41 18.36 -7.07
C VAL A 226 -15.29 19.38 -7.02
N HIS A 227 -14.08 18.84 -6.85
CA HIS A 227 -12.83 19.50 -7.18
C HIS A 227 -12.23 18.72 -8.33
N LEU A 228 -11.95 19.40 -9.42
CA LEU A 228 -11.49 18.79 -10.67
C LEU A 228 -10.05 19.14 -10.96
N GLY A 229 -9.30 18.18 -11.48
CA GLY A 229 -7.90 18.36 -11.84
C GLY A 229 -7.25 17.03 -12.13
N GLY A 230 -6.11 16.79 -11.52
CA GLY A 230 -5.39 15.53 -11.69
C GLY A 230 -4.70 15.07 -10.42
N ARG A 231 -4.49 13.76 -10.34
CA ARG A 231 -3.81 13.13 -9.22
C ARG A 231 -2.99 11.95 -9.69
N VAL A 232 -1.75 11.89 -9.21
CA VAL A 232 -0.90 10.69 -9.36
C VAL A 232 -0.72 10.09 -7.98
N ARG A 233 -1.03 8.80 -7.85
CA ARG A 233 -0.89 8.04 -6.61
C ARG A 233 -0.13 6.77 -6.92
N ARG A 234 0.91 6.47 -6.13
CA ARG A 234 1.64 5.21 -6.19
C ARG A 234 1.58 4.54 -4.82
N VAL A 235 1.03 3.33 -4.77
CA VAL A 235 1.07 2.47 -3.60
C VAL A 235 2.12 1.40 -3.85
N THR A 236 3.13 1.34 -2.98
CA THR A 236 4.16 0.31 -3.04
C THR A 236 3.97 -0.62 -1.86
N ALA A 237 3.69 -1.89 -2.14
CA ALA A 237 3.67 -2.95 -1.14
C ALA A 237 5.07 -3.54 -1.05
N PHE A 238 5.67 -3.59 0.14
CA PHE A 238 6.95 -4.28 0.37
C PHE A 238 6.79 -5.28 1.51
N ARG A 239 7.55 -6.38 1.41
CA ARG A 239 7.48 -7.49 2.36
C ARG A 239 8.17 -7.09 3.66
N THR A 240 7.38 -6.90 4.73
CA THR A 240 7.84 -6.36 6.01
C THR A 240 9.00 -7.16 6.60
N CYS A 241 8.87 -8.49 6.63
CA CYS A 241 9.88 -9.35 7.26
C CYS A 241 11.17 -9.46 6.44
N LEU A 242 11.07 -9.37 5.12
CA LEU A 242 12.28 -9.30 4.28
C LEU A 242 13.03 -7.98 4.52
N ALA A 243 12.31 -6.88 4.70
CA ALA A 243 12.92 -5.59 5.04
C ALA A 243 13.69 -5.71 6.37
N THR A 244 13.05 -6.29 7.39
CA THR A 244 13.68 -6.51 8.71
C THR A 244 14.97 -7.33 8.58
N LEU A 245 14.93 -8.45 7.86
CA LEU A 245 16.10 -9.32 7.69
C LEU A 245 17.24 -8.66 6.93
N LYS A 246 16.92 -7.72 6.02
CA LYS A 246 17.92 -6.95 5.27
C LYS A 246 18.43 -5.74 6.06
N GLY A 247 17.93 -5.51 7.26
CA GLY A 247 18.30 -4.34 8.07
C GLY A 247 17.78 -3.03 7.51
N LEU A 248 16.69 -3.05 6.75
CA LEU A 248 16.09 -1.87 6.13
C LEU A 248 14.92 -1.41 6.97
N SER A 249 14.93 -0.14 7.39
CA SER A 249 13.78 0.45 8.06
C SER A 249 12.71 0.80 7.04
N GLU A 250 11.45 0.73 7.45
CA GLU A 250 10.31 1.11 6.61
C GLU A 250 10.42 2.58 6.17
N THR A 251 10.92 3.44 7.05
CA THR A 251 11.15 4.86 6.76
C THR A 251 12.21 5.05 5.68
N ASP A 252 13.31 4.29 5.73
CA ASP A 252 14.35 4.34 4.69
C ASP A 252 13.77 3.94 3.33
N ILE A 253 12.95 2.88 3.30
CA ILE A 253 12.30 2.41 2.07
C ILE A 253 11.36 3.50 1.53
N LYS A 254 10.48 4.06 2.39
CA LYS A 254 9.56 5.14 2.00
C LYS A 254 10.32 6.35 1.45
N ASN A 255 11.38 6.77 2.12
CA ASN A 255 12.16 7.95 1.71
C ASN A 255 12.90 7.70 0.40
N CYS A 256 13.45 6.50 0.20
CA CYS A 256 14.10 6.10 -1.04
C CYS A 256 13.10 6.15 -2.21
N LEU A 257 11.92 5.58 -2.03
CA LEU A 257 10.84 5.60 -3.04
C LEU A 257 10.36 7.03 -3.32
N SER A 258 10.38 7.92 -2.32
CA SER A 258 10.05 9.34 -2.49
C SER A 258 11.06 10.03 -3.41
N ILE A 259 12.35 9.77 -3.23
CA ILE A 259 13.41 10.35 -4.07
C ILE A 259 13.29 9.83 -5.51
N GLU A 260 13.10 8.52 -5.68
CA GLU A 260 12.90 7.90 -6.99
C GLU A 260 11.74 8.57 -7.75
N LEU A 261 10.61 8.73 -7.07
CA LEU A 261 9.42 9.31 -7.70
C LEU A 261 9.61 10.81 -7.99
N LYS A 262 10.30 11.56 -7.13
CA LYS A 262 10.63 12.98 -7.35
C LYS A 262 11.51 13.15 -8.59
N ILE A 263 12.45 12.23 -8.83
CA ILE A 263 13.27 12.23 -10.03
C ILE A 263 12.39 11.95 -11.27
N ALA A 264 11.55 10.93 -11.19
CA ALA A 264 10.63 10.55 -12.27
C ALA A 264 9.66 11.68 -12.65
N LEU A 265 9.25 12.49 -11.67
CA LEU A 265 8.36 13.63 -11.89
C LEU A 265 9.10 14.93 -12.25
N GLY A 266 10.42 14.90 -12.30
CA GLY A 266 11.24 16.06 -12.65
C GLY A 266 11.40 17.10 -11.54
N PHE A 267 11.11 16.73 -10.30
CA PHE A 267 11.24 17.64 -9.14
C PHE A 267 12.68 17.72 -8.64
N VAL A 268 13.50 16.73 -8.98
CA VAL A 268 14.89 16.62 -8.56
C VAL A 268 15.69 16.18 -9.80
N PRO A 269 16.87 16.76 -10.04
CA PRO A 269 17.69 16.37 -11.21
C PRO A 269 18.05 14.88 -11.19
N ALA A 270 18.10 14.26 -12.36
CA ALA A 270 18.38 12.83 -12.51
C ALA A 270 19.80 12.44 -12.04
N ASN A 271 20.71 13.40 -11.91
CA ASN A 271 22.09 13.17 -11.48
C ASN A 271 22.25 13.17 -9.95
N VAL A 272 21.17 13.29 -9.19
CA VAL A 272 21.24 13.18 -7.72
C VAL A 272 21.68 11.77 -7.37
N SER A 273 22.74 11.65 -6.59
CA SER A 273 23.24 10.37 -6.14
C SER A 273 22.36 9.82 -5.01
N PHE A 274 21.93 8.58 -5.15
CA PHE A 274 21.27 7.85 -4.08
C PHE A 274 22.29 7.45 -3.01
N SER A 275 21.85 7.38 -1.76
CA SER A 275 22.64 6.74 -0.72
C SER A 275 22.91 5.28 -1.10
N ASN A 276 23.99 4.70 -0.62
CA ASN A 276 24.31 3.30 -0.87
C ASN A 276 23.14 2.38 -0.47
N LYS A 277 22.47 2.72 0.63
CA LYS A 277 21.31 1.99 1.14
C LYS A 277 20.13 2.05 0.16
N CYS A 278 19.83 3.23 -0.36
CA CYS A 278 18.75 3.41 -1.34
C CYS A 278 19.07 2.70 -2.67
N SER A 279 20.32 2.79 -3.12
CA SER A 279 20.77 2.07 -4.32
C SER A 279 20.57 0.56 -4.19
N GLN A 280 20.83 0.02 -3.01
CA GLN A 280 20.62 -1.41 -2.72
C GLN A 280 19.12 -1.76 -2.73
N ILE A 281 18.27 -0.94 -2.10
CA ILE A 281 16.81 -1.13 -2.11
C ILE A 281 16.30 -1.22 -3.55
N LEU A 282 16.71 -0.29 -4.40
CA LEU A 282 16.25 -0.21 -5.80
C LEU A 282 16.81 -1.36 -6.65
N LYS A 283 18.08 -1.73 -6.45
CA LYS A 283 18.71 -2.87 -7.14
C LYS A 283 18.03 -4.20 -6.79
N ASP A 284 17.74 -4.42 -5.53
CA ASP A 284 17.07 -5.64 -5.07
C ASP A 284 15.68 -5.76 -5.69
N HIS A 285 15.00 -4.64 -5.92
CA HIS A 285 13.72 -4.62 -6.62
C HIS A 285 13.86 -5.05 -8.07
N MET A 286 14.91 -4.62 -8.76
CA MET A 286 15.15 -4.90 -10.19
C MET A 286 15.73 -6.30 -10.45
N SER A 287 16.47 -6.87 -9.50
CA SER A 287 17.22 -8.12 -9.70
C SER A 287 16.41 -9.39 -9.40
N MET A 288 15.26 -9.27 -8.78
CA MET A 288 14.45 -10.42 -8.37
C MET A 288 13.39 -10.81 -9.42
N GLY A 289 13.79 -10.87 -10.68
CA GLY A 289 12.90 -11.40 -11.72
C GLY A 289 12.52 -12.85 -11.39
N PHE A 290 11.25 -13.17 -11.30
CA PHE A 290 10.65 -14.49 -11.13
C PHE A 290 10.16 -14.86 -9.73
N TYR A 291 10.76 -14.39 -8.67
CA TYR A 291 10.18 -14.62 -7.33
C TYR A 291 9.46 -13.35 -6.91
N GLN A 292 8.32 -13.51 -6.28
CA GLN A 292 7.53 -12.42 -5.73
C GLN A 292 8.49 -11.37 -5.20
N GLY A 293 8.62 -10.30 -5.95
CA GLY A 293 9.62 -9.29 -5.68
C GLY A 293 9.48 -8.73 -4.27
N PHE A 294 10.56 -8.22 -3.76
CA PHE A 294 10.57 -7.53 -2.48
C PHE A 294 9.51 -6.42 -2.42
N MET A 295 9.27 -5.75 -3.55
CA MET A 295 8.28 -4.67 -3.68
C MET A 295 7.42 -4.85 -4.93
N THR A 296 6.16 -4.42 -4.83
CA THR A 296 5.22 -4.38 -5.94
C THR A 296 4.51 -3.03 -5.90
N HIS A 297 4.31 -2.41 -7.07
CA HIS A 297 3.67 -1.09 -7.18
C HIS A 297 2.29 -1.17 -7.83
N LYS A 298 1.39 -0.30 -7.37
CA LYS A 298 0.14 0.02 -8.08
C LYS A 298 0.12 1.53 -8.28
N ILE A 299 -0.01 1.97 -9.52
CA ILE A 299 -0.09 3.38 -9.88
C ILE A 299 -1.52 3.70 -10.33
N GLU A 300 -2.04 4.83 -9.87
CA GLU A 300 -3.34 5.36 -10.23
C GLU A 300 -3.12 6.81 -10.70
N VAL A 301 -3.57 7.11 -11.89
CA VAL A 301 -3.52 8.47 -12.46
C VAL A 301 -4.94 8.88 -12.80
N LEU A 302 -5.37 10.04 -12.31
CA LEU A 302 -6.66 10.64 -12.61
C LEU A 302 -6.42 11.94 -13.38
N GLY A 303 -7.19 12.12 -14.44
CA GLY A 303 -7.11 13.33 -15.27
C GLY A 303 -5.96 13.32 -16.26
N GLY A 304 -6.01 14.25 -17.20
CA GLY A 304 -5.00 14.46 -18.22
C GLY A 304 -5.10 13.48 -19.37
N GLU A 305 -4.10 13.51 -20.22
CA GLU A 305 -4.01 12.62 -21.38
C GLU A 305 -3.61 11.20 -20.95
N LYS A 306 -4.11 10.21 -21.68
CA LYS A 306 -4.06 8.78 -21.32
C LYS A 306 -2.65 8.17 -21.27
N TYR A 307 -1.64 8.81 -21.83
CA TYR A 307 -0.30 8.23 -21.98
C TYR A 307 0.63 8.44 -20.78
N PHE A 308 0.23 9.22 -19.82
CA PHE A 308 1.09 9.54 -18.66
C PHE A 308 1.41 8.35 -17.77
N PRO A 309 0.47 7.41 -17.49
CA PRO A 309 0.81 6.26 -16.63
C PRO A 309 1.98 5.42 -17.14
N ASP A 310 2.05 5.20 -18.46
CA ASP A 310 3.15 4.43 -19.07
C ASP A 310 4.49 5.17 -18.95
N LEU A 311 4.43 6.49 -18.95
CA LEU A 311 5.61 7.34 -18.83
C LEU A 311 6.20 7.32 -17.40
N VAL A 312 5.36 7.27 -16.36
CA VAL A 312 5.83 7.21 -14.96
C VAL A 312 6.54 5.88 -14.67
N LEU A 313 6.16 4.82 -15.38
CA LEU A 313 6.74 3.48 -15.19
C LEU A 313 8.07 3.30 -15.94
N ASN A 314 8.33 4.06 -16.99
CA ASN A 314 9.40 3.81 -17.96
C ASN A 314 10.47 4.92 -18.05
N GLN A 315 10.75 5.61 -16.94
CA GLN A 315 11.78 6.68 -16.88
C GLN A 315 11.55 7.81 -17.90
N SER A 316 10.39 8.43 -17.78
CA SER A 316 10.00 9.55 -18.66
C SER A 316 10.91 10.76 -18.55
N PRO A 317 11.01 11.57 -19.59
CA PRO A 317 11.61 12.90 -19.47
C PRO A 317 10.87 13.74 -18.42
N ALA A 318 11.58 14.62 -17.73
CA ALA A 318 11.02 15.54 -16.73
C ALA A 318 9.85 16.37 -17.28
N GLU A 319 9.82 16.57 -18.57
CA GLU A 319 8.78 17.32 -19.30
C GLU A 319 7.44 16.59 -19.34
N ALA A 320 7.43 15.26 -19.18
CA ALA A 320 6.18 14.48 -19.23
C ALA A 320 5.18 14.88 -18.13
N TYR A 321 5.68 15.16 -16.92
CA TYR A 321 4.84 15.63 -15.82
C TYR A 321 4.26 17.02 -16.13
N SER A 322 5.09 17.95 -16.66
CA SER A 322 4.64 19.30 -17.04
C SER A 322 3.58 19.23 -18.14
N SER A 323 3.77 18.39 -19.15
CA SER A 323 2.79 18.18 -20.23
C SER A 323 1.48 17.64 -19.70
N TRP A 324 1.56 16.64 -18.80
CA TRP A 324 0.38 16.08 -18.14
C TRP A 324 -0.37 17.16 -17.36
N MET A 325 0.34 17.98 -16.58
CA MET A 325 -0.24 19.09 -15.80
C MET A 325 -0.98 20.07 -16.70
N MET A 326 -0.41 20.41 -17.86
CA MET A 326 -1.06 21.33 -18.82
C MET A 326 -2.32 20.70 -19.42
N SER A 327 -2.31 19.40 -19.69
CA SER A 327 -3.46 18.69 -20.27
C SER A 327 -4.66 18.63 -19.30
N LEU A 328 -4.45 18.87 -18.01
CA LEU A 328 -5.52 18.90 -17.01
C LEU A 328 -6.48 20.09 -17.21
N HIS A 329 -6.05 21.14 -17.89
CA HIS A 329 -6.93 22.30 -18.18
C HIS A 329 -8.09 21.87 -19.10
N ASP A 330 -7.82 20.93 -19.99
CA ASP A 330 -8.81 20.43 -20.96
C ASP A 330 -9.47 19.12 -20.49
N ASN A 331 -8.72 18.28 -19.79
CA ASN A 331 -9.12 16.92 -19.43
C ASN A 331 -9.01 16.68 -17.91
N PRO A 332 -9.69 17.49 -17.07
CA PRO A 332 -9.65 17.24 -15.64
C PRO A 332 -10.51 16.03 -15.24
N ASP A 333 -10.16 15.39 -14.13
CA ASP A 333 -11.01 14.36 -13.51
C ASP A 333 -11.38 14.77 -12.09
N VAL A 334 -12.27 14.02 -11.46
CA VAL A 334 -12.73 14.29 -10.08
C VAL A 334 -11.64 13.79 -9.12
N ILE A 335 -11.05 14.71 -8.35
CA ILE A 335 -9.97 14.35 -7.42
C ILE A 335 -10.37 14.45 -5.94
N SER A 336 -11.43 15.22 -5.63
CA SER A 336 -12.10 15.16 -4.33
C SER A 336 -13.54 15.62 -4.51
N TYR A 337 -14.42 15.18 -3.61
CA TYR A 337 -15.86 15.35 -3.83
C TYR A 337 -16.66 15.21 -2.54
N SER A 338 -17.89 15.73 -2.57
CA SER A 338 -18.92 15.47 -1.57
C SER A 338 -19.99 14.59 -2.21
N ILE A 339 -20.38 13.50 -1.54
CA ILE A 339 -21.36 12.55 -2.05
C ILE A 339 -22.53 12.43 -1.08
N PHE A 340 -23.70 12.19 -1.63
CA PHE A 340 -24.95 12.04 -0.88
C PHE A 340 -25.64 10.75 -1.29
N PRO A 341 -26.28 10.04 -0.33
CA PRO A 341 -26.96 8.77 -0.66
C PRO A 341 -27.99 8.93 -1.78
N LEU A 342 -28.05 7.94 -2.62
CA LEU A 342 -28.87 7.93 -3.83
C LEU A 342 -30.36 8.20 -3.54
N HIS A 343 -30.85 7.73 -2.38
CA HIS A 343 -32.26 7.89 -2.01
C HIS A 343 -32.68 9.37 -1.81
N HIS A 344 -31.72 10.30 -1.64
CA HIS A 344 -32.03 11.75 -1.56
C HIS A 344 -32.61 12.28 -2.87
N LEU A 345 -32.37 11.62 -3.99
CA LEU A 345 -32.89 12.01 -5.31
C LEU A 345 -34.31 11.46 -5.58
N VAL A 346 -34.85 10.63 -4.71
CA VAL A 346 -36.11 9.91 -4.92
C VAL A 346 -37.28 10.68 -4.28
N ALA A 347 -38.28 11.04 -5.10
CA ALA A 347 -39.44 11.77 -4.61
C ALA A 347 -40.43 10.87 -3.88
N ASP A 348 -40.68 9.66 -4.40
CA ASP A 348 -41.63 8.71 -3.81
C ASP A 348 -41.13 8.23 -2.44
N PRO A 349 -41.90 8.41 -1.37
CA PRO A 349 -41.44 8.10 -0.02
C PRO A 349 -41.20 6.61 0.24
N ASP A 350 -41.99 5.73 -0.35
CA ASP A 350 -41.81 4.27 -0.19
C ASP A 350 -40.55 3.80 -0.93
N VAL A 351 -40.37 4.22 -2.17
CA VAL A 351 -39.20 3.90 -2.97
C VAL A 351 -37.94 4.49 -2.31
N ARG A 352 -38.04 5.70 -1.78
CA ARG A 352 -36.94 6.36 -1.05
C ARG A 352 -36.49 5.52 0.15
N ALA A 353 -37.45 5.10 1.01
CA ALA A 353 -37.15 4.29 2.20
C ALA A 353 -36.55 2.94 1.82
N ASN A 354 -37.08 2.30 0.77
CA ASN A 354 -36.61 1.00 0.29
C ASN A 354 -35.21 1.09 -0.30
N LEU A 355 -34.94 2.15 -1.07
CA LEU A 355 -33.62 2.35 -1.67
C LEU A 355 -32.58 2.65 -0.59
N ARG A 356 -32.95 3.45 0.43
CA ARG A 356 -32.11 3.69 1.62
C ARG A 356 -31.71 2.36 2.27
N LYS A 357 -32.70 1.49 2.51
CA LYS A 357 -32.48 0.17 3.13
C LYS A 357 -31.56 -0.70 2.25
N ALA A 358 -31.82 -0.74 0.94
CA ALA A 358 -31.01 -1.53 -0.02
C ALA A 358 -29.54 -1.06 -0.05
N VAL A 359 -29.33 0.25 -0.05
CA VAL A 359 -27.98 0.85 -0.03
C VAL A 359 -27.26 0.50 1.27
N THR A 360 -27.96 0.62 2.42
CA THR A 360 -27.40 0.25 3.73
C THR A 360 -26.96 -1.22 3.74
N GLU A 361 -27.87 -2.12 3.33
CA GLU A 361 -27.58 -3.55 3.27
C GLU A 361 -26.38 -3.85 2.35
N TYR A 362 -26.33 -3.22 1.18
CA TYR A 362 -25.22 -3.43 0.23
C TYR A 362 -23.88 -3.03 0.84
N ILE A 363 -23.83 -1.88 1.52
CA ILE A 363 -22.58 -1.39 2.14
C ILE A 363 -22.16 -2.34 3.26
N GLU A 364 -23.11 -2.75 4.12
CA GLU A 364 -22.84 -3.64 5.25
C GLU A 364 -22.35 -5.03 4.80
N GLU A 365 -22.95 -5.58 3.75
CA GLU A 365 -22.56 -6.88 3.19
C GLU A 365 -21.13 -6.89 2.64
N ASN A 366 -20.62 -5.72 2.26
CA ASN A 366 -19.30 -5.57 1.65
C ASN A 366 -18.25 -5.05 2.62
N ARG A 367 -18.57 -4.94 3.91
CA ARG A 367 -17.61 -4.46 4.92
C ARG A 367 -16.38 -5.37 4.99
N LEU A 368 -15.22 -4.77 5.24
CA LEU A 368 -14.03 -5.54 5.56
C LEU A 368 -14.06 -5.95 7.02
N PRO A 369 -13.61 -7.17 7.33
CA PRO A 369 -13.41 -7.52 8.73
C PRO A 369 -12.42 -6.54 9.35
N VAL A 370 -12.63 -6.26 10.63
CA VAL A 370 -11.68 -5.47 11.40
C VAL A 370 -10.37 -6.27 11.44
N ASP A 371 -9.29 -5.63 11.05
CA ASP A 371 -7.97 -6.18 11.36
C ASP A 371 -7.86 -6.15 12.88
N HIS A 372 -8.17 -7.27 13.51
CA HIS A 372 -7.69 -7.49 14.86
C HIS A 372 -6.17 -7.50 14.73
N GLU A 373 -5.52 -6.42 15.11
CA GLU A 373 -4.15 -6.53 15.55
C GLU A 373 -4.22 -7.54 16.70
N GLU A 374 -4.06 -8.80 16.35
CA GLU A 374 -3.73 -9.78 17.37
C GLU A 374 -2.51 -9.21 18.07
N ASN A 375 -2.66 -8.87 19.34
CA ASN A 375 -1.55 -8.63 20.24
C ASN A 375 -0.81 -9.98 20.38
N ARG A 376 -0.23 -10.42 19.27
CA ARG A 376 0.63 -11.59 19.26
C ARG A 376 1.83 -11.21 20.12
N LYS A 377 2.02 -11.94 21.19
CA LYS A 377 3.18 -11.79 22.06
C LYS A 377 4.41 -12.34 21.32
N CYS A 378 4.71 -11.77 20.16
CA CYS A 378 5.84 -12.20 19.34
C CYS A 378 7.17 -11.97 20.04
N SER A 379 7.21 -10.99 20.94
CA SER A 379 8.40 -10.66 21.72
C SER A 379 8.85 -11.78 22.67
N GLN A 380 8.02 -12.81 22.87
CA GLN A 380 8.41 -13.97 23.71
C GLN A 380 9.03 -15.11 22.90
N ALA A 381 8.93 -15.09 21.56
CA ALA A 381 9.54 -16.08 20.71
C ALA A 381 10.98 -15.68 20.37
N PRO A 382 11.93 -16.63 20.42
CA PRO A 382 13.31 -16.28 20.12
C PRO A 382 13.47 -15.79 18.68
N ASN A 383 14.29 -14.76 18.50
CA ASN A 383 14.64 -14.17 17.20
C ASN A 383 13.49 -13.48 16.47
N LEU A 384 12.36 -13.14 17.14
CA LEU A 384 11.26 -12.39 16.51
C LEU A 384 11.19 -10.98 17.09
N ASP A 385 10.88 -10.00 16.22
CA ASP A 385 10.61 -8.63 16.63
C ASP A 385 9.12 -8.44 17.00
N HIS A 386 8.73 -7.21 17.31
CA HIS A 386 7.34 -6.87 17.66
C HIS A 386 6.34 -7.10 16.52
N ASN A 387 6.82 -7.19 15.28
CA ASN A 387 6.00 -7.48 14.08
C ASN A 387 5.97 -8.98 13.76
N CYS A 388 6.51 -9.84 14.62
CA CYS A 388 6.67 -11.28 14.38
C CYS A 388 7.62 -11.60 13.23
N CYS A 389 8.53 -10.70 12.91
CA CYS A 389 9.52 -10.91 11.85
C CYS A 389 10.84 -11.42 12.45
N PRO A 390 11.52 -12.38 11.79
CA PRO A 390 12.83 -12.83 12.28
C PRO A 390 13.85 -11.69 12.17
N MET A 391 14.56 -11.46 13.27
CA MET A 391 15.54 -10.37 13.38
C MET A 391 16.85 -10.70 12.68
N ARG A 392 17.24 -11.99 12.69
CA ARG A 392 18.49 -12.46 12.07
C ARG A 392 18.26 -13.78 11.34
N ALA A 393 18.82 -13.91 10.16
CA ALA A 393 18.90 -15.16 9.43
C ALA A 393 19.92 -16.10 10.10
N GLY A 394 19.87 -17.39 9.78
CA GLY A 394 20.84 -18.34 10.26
C GLY A 394 20.72 -18.69 11.74
N ARG A 395 19.54 -18.52 12.35
CA ARG A 395 19.34 -18.79 13.78
C ARG A 395 18.44 -20.00 13.99
N GLY A 396 18.75 -20.79 15.06
CA GLY A 396 17.98 -21.98 15.37
C GLY A 396 18.45 -22.68 16.62
N THR A 397 18.15 -23.99 16.71
CA THR A 397 18.55 -24.85 17.83
C THR A 397 19.36 -26.03 17.31
N LEU A 398 20.22 -26.58 18.17
CA LEU A 398 21.05 -27.76 17.86
C LEU A 398 21.02 -28.69 19.06
N LYS A 399 20.63 -29.94 18.84
CA LYS A 399 20.71 -31.02 19.83
C LYS A 399 21.71 -32.07 19.34
N VAL A 400 22.54 -32.56 20.23
CA VAL A 400 23.59 -33.51 19.92
C VAL A 400 23.44 -34.72 20.84
N LEU A 401 23.41 -35.89 20.25
CA LEU A 401 23.46 -37.17 20.96
C LEU A 401 24.81 -37.85 20.66
N VAL A 402 25.66 -37.94 21.65
CA VAL A 402 26.89 -38.73 21.58
C VAL A 402 26.53 -40.15 21.99
N GLN A 403 26.46 -41.05 21.03
CA GLN A 403 25.93 -42.38 21.24
C GLN A 403 26.99 -43.31 21.86
N ARG A 404 28.03 -43.61 21.10
CA ARG A 404 29.05 -44.56 21.51
C ARG A 404 30.32 -44.41 20.66
N ALA A 405 31.39 -45.09 21.07
CA ALA A 405 32.53 -45.33 20.20
C ALA A 405 32.78 -46.82 20.10
N ALA A 406 33.59 -47.22 19.13
CA ALA A 406 33.94 -48.62 18.91
C ALA A 406 35.42 -48.73 18.56
N GLY A 407 36.07 -49.67 19.18
CA GLY A 407 37.46 -50.01 18.92
C GLY A 407 38.43 -48.91 19.28
N LEU A 408 38.17 -48.16 20.38
CA LEU A 408 39.09 -47.12 20.84
C LEU A 408 40.44 -47.77 21.18
N ASN A 409 41.50 -47.11 20.79
CA ASN A 409 42.85 -47.58 20.99
C ASN A 409 43.80 -46.39 21.16
N ALA A 410 43.97 -45.97 22.41
CA ALA A 410 44.88 -44.87 22.78
C ALA A 410 46.23 -45.42 23.20
N ASP A 411 46.22 -46.52 23.98
CA ASP A 411 47.39 -47.10 24.60
C ASP A 411 47.63 -48.53 24.17
N PHE A 412 48.89 -48.99 24.25
CA PHE A 412 49.26 -50.34 23.93
C PHE A 412 48.98 -51.37 25.05
N PHE A 413 48.84 -50.91 26.30
CA PHE A 413 48.82 -51.80 27.46
C PHE A 413 47.54 -51.75 28.28
N THR A 414 46.73 -50.75 28.13
CA THR A 414 45.47 -50.54 28.87
C THR A 414 44.31 -50.37 27.93
N ARG A 415 43.09 -50.56 28.44
CA ARG A 415 41.89 -50.13 27.71
C ARG A 415 41.67 -48.65 27.93
N THR A 416 40.99 -48.04 27.00
CA THR A 416 40.74 -46.60 26.97
C THR A 416 39.76 -46.17 28.06
N ASP A 417 40.07 -45.10 28.79
CA ASP A 417 39.19 -44.39 29.73
C ASP A 417 38.53 -43.23 28.96
N GLY A 418 37.56 -43.57 28.08
CA GLY A 418 37.10 -42.69 27.01
C GLY A 418 36.10 -41.64 27.42
N PHE A 419 36.28 -40.39 26.96
CA PHE A 419 35.29 -39.33 27.03
C PHE A 419 35.36 -38.45 25.77
N VAL A 420 34.27 -37.68 25.53
CA VAL A 420 34.15 -36.83 24.31
C VAL A 420 33.94 -35.38 24.72
N LYS A 421 34.75 -34.50 24.18
CA LYS A 421 34.58 -33.05 24.27
C LYS A 421 33.84 -32.58 23.01
N ILE A 422 32.82 -31.71 23.20
CA ILE A 422 31.95 -31.24 22.12
C ILE A 422 32.03 -29.74 22.09
N TRP A 423 32.32 -29.20 20.92
CA TRP A 423 32.41 -27.75 20.71
C TRP A 423 31.46 -27.32 19.60
N TYR A 424 30.72 -26.23 19.84
CA TYR A 424 30.03 -25.52 18.78
C TYR A 424 30.24 -24.01 19.01
N ASN A 425 31.05 -23.40 18.16
CA ASN A 425 31.51 -22.01 18.33
C ASN A 425 32.18 -21.86 19.71
N LEU A 426 31.61 -21.02 20.59
CA LEU A 426 32.14 -20.79 21.95
C LEU A 426 31.48 -21.68 23.01
N MET A 427 30.55 -22.53 22.61
CA MET A 427 29.86 -23.44 23.53
C MET A 427 30.63 -24.77 23.65
N TYR A 428 30.67 -25.31 24.86
CA TYR A 428 31.44 -26.49 25.21
C TYR A 428 30.62 -27.40 26.11
N GLU A 429 30.67 -28.68 25.80
CA GLU A 429 30.10 -29.76 26.60
C GLU A 429 31.07 -30.94 26.59
N GLU A 430 30.97 -31.84 27.60
CA GLU A 430 31.74 -33.09 27.60
C GLU A 430 30.94 -34.23 28.23
N THR A 431 31.23 -35.45 27.78
CA THR A 431 30.62 -36.66 28.36
C THR A 431 31.32 -37.05 29.66
N GLU A 432 30.68 -37.91 30.42
CA GLU A 432 31.37 -38.60 31.51
C GLU A 432 32.47 -39.51 30.95
N VAL A 433 33.46 -39.81 31.79
CA VAL A 433 34.54 -40.75 31.46
C VAL A 433 34.02 -42.18 31.70
N ILE A 434 34.15 -43.04 30.71
CA ILE A 434 33.86 -44.50 30.86
C ILE A 434 35.19 -45.23 30.94
N MET A 435 35.44 -45.79 32.11
CA MET A 435 36.73 -46.38 32.46
C MET A 435 36.88 -47.78 31.85
N ASP A 436 38.13 -48.11 31.41
CA ASP A 436 38.56 -49.44 31.02
C ASP A 436 37.67 -50.07 29.93
N ASN A 437 37.30 -49.29 28.90
CA ASN A 437 36.36 -49.75 27.86
C ASN A 437 36.70 -49.17 26.47
N ASN A 438 37.07 -50.06 25.53
CA ASN A 438 37.37 -49.68 24.15
C ASN A 438 36.10 -49.47 23.29
N ASP A 439 34.92 -49.81 23.82
CA ASP A 439 33.64 -49.67 23.14
C ASP A 439 32.61 -48.94 24.05
N PRO A 440 32.93 -47.74 24.53
CA PRO A 440 32.05 -47.03 25.50
C PRO A 440 30.73 -46.60 24.85
N GLU A 441 29.65 -46.69 25.65
CA GLU A 441 28.30 -46.20 25.29
C GLU A 441 27.90 -45.09 26.27
N TRP A 442 27.96 -43.83 25.78
CA TRP A 442 27.59 -42.66 26.61
C TRP A 442 26.10 -42.39 26.57
N ASN A 443 25.50 -42.44 25.36
CA ASN A 443 24.09 -42.06 25.13
C ASN A 443 23.77 -40.68 25.73
N ALA A 444 24.69 -39.75 25.64
CA ALA A 444 24.64 -38.43 26.27
C ALA A 444 24.03 -37.39 25.33
N ASN A 445 23.01 -36.68 25.85
CA ASN A 445 22.28 -35.68 25.09
C ASN A 445 22.69 -34.28 25.56
N TYR A 446 22.94 -33.40 24.59
CA TYR A 446 23.30 -32.00 24.81
C TYR A 446 22.37 -31.10 24.00
N ASP A 447 21.86 -30.04 24.60
CA ASP A 447 20.98 -29.08 23.96
C ASP A 447 21.64 -27.72 23.91
N PHE A 448 22.10 -27.33 22.72
CA PHE A 448 22.60 -25.98 22.46
C PHE A 448 21.39 -25.13 22.05
N GLU A 449 20.68 -24.61 23.02
CA GLU A 449 19.35 -23.98 22.90
C GLU A 449 19.24 -22.91 21.81
N SER A 450 20.29 -22.16 21.54
CA SER A 450 20.27 -21.06 20.56
C SER A 450 21.60 -21.00 19.83
N ILE A 451 21.57 -21.35 18.55
CA ILE A 451 22.78 -21.37 17.73
C ILE A 451 22.65 -20.37 16.57
N GLU A 452 23.81 -19.97 16.07
CA GLU A 452 23.99 -19.34 14.78
C GLU A 452 24.62 -20.39 13.84
N PHE A 453 23.92 -20.70 12.73
CA PHE A 453 24.44 -21.66 11.75
C PHE A 453 25.69 -21.10 11.06
N GLY A 454 26.53 -21.99 10.54
CA GLY A 454 27.76 -21.61 9.85
C GLY A 454 29.02 -21.88 10.64
N HIS A 455 28.88 -22.38 11.86
CA HIS A 455 30.02 -22.84 12.68
C HIS A 455 30.13 -24.35 12.60
N GLU A 456 31.33 -24.83 12.90
CA GLU A 456 31.63 -26.28 12.92
C GLU A 456 31.22 -26.86 14.29
N LEU A 457 30.63 -28.07 14.24
CA LEU A 457 30.42 -28.94 15.39
C LEU A 457 31.60 -29.88 15.45
N ILE A 458 32.35 -29.82 16.55
CA ILE A 458 33.62 -30.51 16.71
C ILE A 458 33.51 -31.49 17.88
N PHE A 459 33.94 -32.72 17.64
CA PHE A 459 34.04 -33.76 18.65
C PHE A 459 35.51 -34.17 18.78
N GLU A 460 36.03 -34.15 20.01
CA GLU A 460 37.36 -34.68 20.31
C GLU A 460 37.19 -35.83 21.27
N VAL A 461 37.64 -37.00 20.89
CA VAL A 461 37.65 -38.20 21.75
C VAL A 461 38.99 -38.26 22.45
N TRP A 462 38.94 -38.38 23.76
CA TRP A 462 40.12 -38.37 24.62
C TRP A 462 40.14 -39.59 25.51
N ASP A 463 41.35 -40.04 25.88
CA ASP A 463 41.65 -41.04 26.91
C ASP A 463 42.07 -40.27 28.18
N SER A 464 41.44 -40.61 29.30
CA SER A 464 41.67 -39.94 30.58
C SER A 464 42.75 -40.64 31.38
N ASP A 465 43.91 -40.04 31.47
CA ASP A 465 45.07 -40.64 32.18
C ASP A 465 45.43 -39.83 33.43
N VAL A 466 46.17 -40.48 34.33
CA VAL A 466 46.59 -39.89 35.63
C VAL A 466 47.44 -38.63 35.45
N PHE A 467 48.24 -38.59 34.38
CA PHE A 467 49.18 -37.46 34.19
C PHE A 467 48.79 -36.54 33.03
N TYR A 468 48.47 -37.09 31.86
CA TYR A 468 48.10 -36.30 30.67
C TYR A 468 47.07 -37.09 29.85
N ASN A 469 45.99 -36.43 29.49
CA ASN A 469 45.00 -37.02 28.62
C ASN A 469 45.52 -37.09 27.18
N ASP A 470 45.28 -38.21 26.50
CA ASP A 470 45.69 -38.42 25.11
C ASP A 470 44.49 -38.31 24.16
N MET A 471 44.68 -37.57 23.06
CA MET A 471 43.62 -37.41 22.06
C MET A 471 43.58 -38.62 21.13
N VAL A 472 42.51 -39.40 21.19
CA VAL A 472 42.27 -40.58 20.32
C VAL A 472 41.92 -40.13 18.89
N GLY A 473 41.21 -38.98 18.77
CA GLY A 473 40.90 -38.45 17.46
C GLY A 473 39.89 -37.32 17.52
N LYS A 474 39.63 -36.77 16.33
CA LYS A 474 38.78 -35.59 16.18
C LYS A 474 37.83 -35.76 14.99
N CYS A 475 36.57 -35.32 15.15
CA CYS A 475 35.54 -35.25 14.10
C CYS A 475 35.05 -33.84 13.94
N VAL A 476 34.79 -33.42 12.70
CA VAL A 476 34.27 -32.09 12.41
C VAL A 476 33.13 -32.23 11.42
N VAL A 477 31.97 -31.63 11.72
CA VAL A 477 30.82 -31.56 10.81
C VAL A 477 30.26 -30.16 10.80
N SER A 478 29.65 -29.76 9.69
CA SER A 478 28.95 -28.50 9.57
C SER A 478 27.45 -28.79 9.68
N PRO A 479 26.80 -28.42 10.79
CA PRO A 479 25.39 -28.77 10.97
C PRO A 479 24.49 -28.11 9.95
N GLU A 480 23.54 -28.90 9.43
CA GLU A 480 22.45 -28.44 8.58
C GLU A 480 21.13 -28.83 9.23
N ARG A 481 20.07 -28.11 8.83
CA ARG A 481 18.70 -28.39 9.30
C ARG A 481 18.35 -29.85 9.07
N GLY A 482 17.74 -30.46 10.08
CA GLY A 482 17.33 -31.86 10.02
C GLY A 482 18.03 -32.71 11.08
N THR A 483 17.80 -34.02 11.03
CA THR A 483 18.45 -35.00 11.89
C THR A 483 19.42 -35.81 11.08
N HIS A 484 20.68 -35.83 11.52
CA HIS A 484 21.80 -36.45 10.78
C HIS A 484 22.59 -37.35 11.71
N SER A 485 22.74 -38.62 11.34
CA SER A 485 23.53 -39.60 12.07
C SER A 485 24.85 -39.81 11.36
N HIS A 486 25.91 -39.86 12.12
CA HIS A 486 27.28 -39.99 11.60
C HIS A 486 28.06 -41.11 12.28
N SER A 487 28.88 -41.74 11.49
CA SER A 487 29.98 -42.58 11.99
C SER A 487 31.28 -41.92 11.53
N CYS A 488 32.11 -41.52 12.45
CA CYS A 488 33.32 -40.78 12.17
C CYS A 488 34.54 -41.61 12.54
N LYS A 489 35.39 -41.91 11.56
CA LYS A 489 36.63 -42.66 11.75
C LYS A 489 37.66 -41.75 12.43
N LEU A 490 38.10 -42.18 13.61
CA LEU A 490 39.19 -41.56 14.38
C LEU A 490 40.52 -42.18 14.00
N ARG A 491 41.61 -41.66 14.52
CA ARG A 491 42.92 -42.30 14.40
C ARG A 491 42.92 -43.66 15.14
N GLY A 492 42.24 -43.74 16.29
CA GLY A 492 42.09 -44.95 17.06
C GLY A 492 40.63 -45.29 17.37
N GLY A 493 39.86 -45.74 16.36
CA GLY A 493 38.48 -46.18 16.55
C GLY A 493 37.46 -45.43 15.69
N ILE A 494 36.16 -45.55 16.04
CA ILE A 494 35.06 -44.93 15.33
C ILE A 494 34.11 -44.29 16.37
N LEU A 495 33.75 -43.02 16.19
CA LEU A 495 32.76 -42.34 17.01
C LEU A 495 31.40 -42.32 16.29
N TYR A 496 30.33 -42.64 17.00
CA TYR A 496 28.94 -42.61 16.51
C TYR A 496 28.18 -41.51 17.24
N PHE A 497 27.60 -40.60 16.48
CA PHE A 497 26.80 -39.49 17.05
C PHE A 497 25.68 -39.12 16.10
N THR A 498 24.65 -38.45 16.66
CA THR A 498 23.55 -37.90 15.90
C THR A 498 23.37 -36.43 16.33
N TYR A 499 23.13 -35.55 15.38
CA TYR A 499 22.67 -34.20 15.73
C TYR A 499 21.33 -33.92 15.06
N SER A 500 20.54 -33.05 15.69
CA SER A 500 19.27 -32.56 15.16
C SER A 500 19.27 -31.04 15.26
N ALA A 501 19.12 -30.37 14.11
CA ALA A 501 19.11 -28.91 14.04
C ALA A 501 17.81 -28.41 13.44
N SER A 502 17.21 -27.36 14.03
CA SER A 502 15.98 -26.79 13.55
C SER A 502 16.07 -25.28 13.49
N CYS A 503 15.39 -24.70 12.49
CA CYS A 503 15.35 -23.25 12.31
C CYS A 503 14.35 -22.61 13.27
N TYR A 504 14.63 -21.38 13.67
CA TYR A 504 13.62 -20.56 14.36
C TYR A 504 12.50 -20.19 13.39
N THR A 505 11.37 -19.75 13.96
CA THR A 505 10.15 -19.40 13.25
C THR A 505 10.45 -18.47 12.05
N HIS A 506 9.83 -18.75 10.92
CA HIS A 506 9.94 -18.01 9.66
C HIS A 506 11.32 -18.08 8.99
N LEU A 507 12.17 -19.02 9.42
CA LEU A 507 13.44 -19.29 8.75
C LEU A 507 13.44 -20.69 8.14
N THR A 508 14.14 -20.86 7.02
CA THR A 508 14.21 -22.13 6.28
C THR A 508 15.55 -22.25 5.52
N GLY A 509 15.75 -23.41 4.90
CA GLY A 509 16.97 -23.74 4.17
C GLY A 509 17.93 -24.53 5.04
N PRO A 510 18.99 -25.11 4.45
CA PRO A 510 19.93 -25.97 5.19
C PRO A 510 20.57 -25.29 6.40
N MET A 511 20.89 -24.01 6.27
CA MET A 511 21.52 -23.21 7.33
C MET A 511 20.59 -22.12 7.89
N CYS A 512 19.26 -22.30 7.72
CA CYS A 512 18.23 -21.36 8.20
C CYS A 512 18.44 -19.91 7.70
N GLY A 513 19.04 -19.77 6.52
CA GLY A 513 19.42 -18.47 5.97
C GLY A 513 18.34 -17.78 5.14
N ARG A 514 17.21 -18.45 4.87
CA ARG A 514 16.15 -17.92 4.02
C ARG A 514 14.87 -17.67 4.82
N TYR A 515 14.17 -16.60 4.46
CA TYR A 515 12.87 -16.27 5.04
C TYR A 515 11.76 -17.14 4.44
N SER A 516 10.80 -17.54 5.27
CA SER A 516 9.58 -18.24 4.85
C SER A 516 8.38 -17.65 5.60
N PRO A 517 7.35 -17.15 4.91
CA PRO A 517 6.14 -16.66 5.60
C PRO A 517 5.34 -17.76 6.28
N THR A 518 5.50 -19.01 5.82
CA THR A 518 4.84 -20.19 6.39
C THR A 518 5.89 -21.11 7.01
N THR A 519 5.72 -21.43 8.28
CA THR A 519 6.57 -22.41 8.98
C THR A 519 5.72 -23.47 9.64
#